data_69027b1d4b149d792fad662ceafcc92e
#
_entry.id   69027b1d4b149d792fad662ceafcc92e
#
_cell.length_a   1.000
_cell.length_b   1.000
_cell.length_c   1.000
_cell.angle_alpha   90.00
_cell.angle_beta   90.00
_cell.angle_gamma   90.00
#
_symmetry.space_group_name_H-M   'P 1'
#
loop_
_entity.id
_entity.type
_entity.pdbx_description
1 polymer ?
#
loop_
_entity_poly.entity_id
_entity_poly.type
_entity_poly.pdbx_seq_one_letter_code
_entity_poly.pdbx_strand_id
1 'polypeptide(L)'
;MARPKSPTPILKAHISGQSVCRIDGIDFYLGRHGTPESLAKYAVLIREYQANGLSLPEGFSPETLRHFTEGFSQPAVKMHMADSPIVIRHLTTAFVGHAERVYANSKAELSRIRQICEEIETQDGNTLVEDYGPKKLKEQRERWVRSGKCRRYCNRLTCLVVSIFEWGVSEEMIEESTWNRLTSVKPLREGQTEAPESNARKPVSLAVVRATVLELSPQLKAMVRIHVATGMRPSELCTIRPCDIDKTGDEWLYRPAKHKNKSKGHDRVIPILGDAKDALLDYLNRPSESYCFSPSESVAWWQAKKRSERKSKVQPSQESRAVESPRVKPGEKYTQDSYRRAIARACKRAKVDQWYPYQLRHLNLTEVRDALSAEHAQAIGGHSRIDMTNTYAKAKIGKAIEAAKHAPTLGSSDSKPELA
;
A
#
# COMPACT_ATOMS: atom_id res chain seq x y z
N MET A 1 -53.47 15.34 20.63
CA MET A 1 -52.15 15.69 21.22
C MET A 1 -51.15 15.84 20.10
N ALA A 2 -50.43 16.94 19.99
CA ALA A 2 -49.37 17.13 18.99
C ALA A 2 -48.20 16.18 19.29
N ARG A 3 -47.67 15.57 18.24
CA ARG A 3 -46.51 14.64 18.37
C ARG A 3 -45.32 15.40 18.92
N PRO A 4 -44.55 14.84 19.89
CA PRO A 4 -43.40 15.53 20.45
C PRO A 4 -42.37 15.82 19.35
N LYS A 5 -41.81 17.04 19.36
CA LYS A 5 -40.80 17.47 18.39
C LYS A 5 -39.48 16.69 18.61
N SER A 6 -38.88 16.22 17.53
CA SER A 6 -37.60 15.53 17.60
C SER A 6 -36.46 16.55 17.85
N PRO A 7 -35.55 16.31 18.79
CA PRO A 7 -34.41 17.21 19.01
C PRO A 7 -33.43 17.23 17.81
N THR A 8 -33.50 16.23 16.94
CA THR A 8 -32.66 16.14 15.74
C THR A 8 -33.50 15.72 14.55
N PRO A 9 -34.11 16.66 13.80
CA PRO A 9 -34.84 16.38 12.58
C PRO A 9 -33.99 15.63 11.55
N ILE A 10 -34.60 14.65 10.86
CA ILE A 10 -33.86 13.70 10.03
C ILE A 10 -33.41 14.36 8.71
N LEU A 11 -32.13 14.23 8.38
CA LEU A 11 -31.58 14.55 7.06
C LEU A 11 -31.92 13.42 6.08
N LYS A 12 -32.61 13.72 4.97
CA LYS A 12 -33.00 12.75 3.95
C LYS A 12 -32.38 13.08 2.59
N ALA A 13 -32.20 12.04 1.79
CA ALA A 13 -31.90 12.22 0.37
C ALA A 13 -33.21 12.54 -0.37
N HIS A 14 -33.21 13.63 -1.12
CA HIS A 14 -34.32 14.00 -2.01
C HIS A 14 -34.07 13.39 -3.40
N ILE A 15 -35.17 13.19 -4.18
CA ILE A 15 -35.10 12.61 -5.54
C ILE A 15 -34.20 13.43 -6.51
N SER A 16 -34.01 14.72 -6.23
CA SER A 16 -33.07 15.60 -6.96
C SER A 16 -31.61 15.37 -6.65
N GLY A 17 -31.27 14.40 -5.78
CA GLY A 17 -29.90 14.15 -5.31
C GLY A 17 -29.41 15.11 -4.24
N GLN A 18 -30.27 16.01 -3.73
CA GLN A 18 -29.91 16.94 -2.65
C GLN A 18 -30.24 16.37 -1.26
N SER A 19 -29.56 16.84 -0.24
CA SER A 19 -29.94 16.65 1.16
C SER A 19 -31.13 17.58 1.47
N VAL A 20 -32.19 17.06 2.10
CA VAL A 20 -33.30 17.85 2.59
C VAL A 20 -33.55 17.55 4.07
N CYS A 21 -33.79 18.59 4.84
CA CYS A 21 -34.26 18.51 6.22
C CYS A 21 -35.55 19.34 6.37
N ARG A 22 -36.60 18.75 6.93
CA ARG A 22 -37.91 19.43 7.15
C ARG A 22 -38.06 19.79 8.61
N ILE A 23 -38.24 21.09 8.90
CA ILE A 23 -38.43 21.62 10.24
C ILE A 23 -39.63 22.61 10.21
N ASP A 24 -40.55 22.46 11.14
CA ASP A 24 -41.74 23.29 11.28
C ASP A 24 -42.53 23.54 9.97
N GLY A 25 -42.54 22.51 9.09
CA GLY A 25 -43.24 22.57 7.79
C GLY A 25 -42.40 23.12 6.62
N ILE A 26 -41.22 23.65 6.89
CA ILE A 26 -40.30 24.23 5.89
C ILE A 26 -39.28 23.21 5.46
N ASP A 27 -39.05 23.05 4.14
CA ASP A 27 -38.03 22.18 3.57
C ASP A 27 -36.75 22.98 3.31
N PHE A 28 -35.64 22.57 3.95
CA PHE A 28 -34.29 23.12 3.77
C PHE A 28 -33.49 22.23 2.85
N TYR A 29 -33.18 22.71 1.65
CA TYR A 29 -32.29 22.03 0.70
C TYR A 29 -30.85 22.43 0.96
N LEU A 30 -30.01 21.45 1.30
CA LEU A 30 -28.69 21.68 1.89
C LEU A 30 -27.53 21.39 0.91
N GLY A 31 -27.84 21.15 -0.37
CA GLY A 31 -26.86 20.79 -1.39
C GLY A 31 -26.79 19.27 -1.62
N ARG A 32 -25.79 18.81 -2.38
CA ARG A 32 -25.68 17.40 -2.79
C ARG A 32 -25.59 16.47 -1.59
N HIS A 33 -26.43 15.42 -1.58
CA HIS A 33 -26.54 14.50 -0.44
C HIS A 33 -25.22 13.80 -0.11
N GLY A 34 -24.87 13.77 1.18
CA GLY A 34 -23.66 13.11 1.69
C GLY A 34 -22.36 13.89 1.47
N THR A 35 -22.41 15.12 0.96
CA THR A 35 -21.21 15.96 0.87
C THR A 35 -20.90 16.62 2.20
N PRO A 36 -19.60 16.92 2.50
CA PRO A 36 -19.21 17.66 3.70
C PRO A 36 -19.95 19.00 3.84
N GLU A 37 -20.19 19.69 2.72
CA GLU A 37 -20.94 20.93 2.66
C GLU A 37 -22.40 20.75 3.14
N SER A 38 -23.06 19.70 2.66
CA SER A 38 -24.46 19.45 3.06
C SER A 38 -24.59 19.07 4.53
N LEU A 39 -23.60 18.37 5.08
CA LEU A 39 -23.53 18.02 6.51
C LEU A 39 -23.23 19.24 7.37
N ALA A 40 -22.36 20.15 6.93
CA ALA A 40 -22.07 21.40 7.62
C ALA A 40 -23.31 22.31 7.68
N LYS A 41 -24.02 22.48 6.56
CA LYS A 41 -25.28 23.23 6.52
C LYS A 41 -26.36 22.62 7.43
N TYR A 42 -26.43 21.30 7.46
CA TYR A 42 -27.32 20.58 8.37
C TYR A 42 -26.94 20.84 9.85
N ALA A 43 -25.67 20.80 10.19
CA ALA A 43 -25.21 21.07 11.56
C ALA A 43 -25.58 22.50 12.03
N VAL A 44 -25.43 23.49 11.15
CA VAL A 44 -25.85 24.88 11.45
C VAL A 44 -27.36 24.94 11.67
N LEU A 45 -28.17 24.36 10.79
CA LEU A 45 -29.61 24.32 10.90
C LEU A 45 -30.11 23.68 12.21
N ILE A 46 -29.51 22.55 12.61
CA ILE A 46 -29.86 21.84 13.84
C ILE A 46 -29.43 22.64 15.07
N ARG A 47 -28.28 23.30 15.05
CA ARG A 47 -27.84 24.17 16.14
C ARG A 47 -28.82 25.31 16.38
N GLU A 48 -29.25 26.02 15.36
CA GLU A 48 -30.21 27.12 15.49
C GLU A 48 -31.57 26.63 16.00
N TYR A 49 -32.04 25.48 15.48
CA TYR A 49 -33.28 24.84 15.93
C TYR A 49 -33.24 24.42 17.40
N GLN A 50 -32.14 23.84 17.86
CA GLN A 50 -31.95 23.41 19.26
C GLN A 50 -31.79 24.61 20.21
N ALA A 51 -31.01 25.61 19.79
CA ALA A 51 -30.79 26.82 20.58
C ALA A 51 -32.10 27.60 20.83
N ASN A 52 -33.05 27.53 19.92
CA ASN A 52 -34.35 28.19 20.03
C ASN A 52 -35.47 27.26 20.56
N GLY A 53 -35.13 26.29 21.41
CA GLY A 53 -36.13 25.47 22.12
C GLY A 53 -36.93 24.51 21.20
N LEU A 54 -36.26 23.85 20.23
CA LEU A 54 -36.84 22.95 19.27
C LEU A 54 -37.88 23.62 18.33
N SER A 55 -37.61 24.87 17.94
CA SER A 55 -38.33 25.62 16.92
C SER A 55 -37.34 26.48 16.11
N LEU A 56 -37.73 26.88 14.92
CA LEU A 56 -36.92 27.83 14.15
C LEU A 56 -37.07 29.23 14.75
N PRO A 57 -35.99 30.05 14.80
CA PRO A 57 -36.08 31.45 15.17
C PRO A 57 -37.07 32.22 14.25
N GLU A 58 -37.72 33.25 14.76
CA GLU A 58 -38.62 34.08 13.97
C GLU A 58 -37.89 34.68 12.75
N GLY A 59 -38.44 34.49 11.55
CA GLY A 59 -37.80 34.93 10.30
C GLY A 59 -36.71 34.01 9.75
N PHE A 60 -36.40 32.86 10.38
CA PHE A 60 -35.44 31.94 9.87
C PHE A 60 -35.99 31.16 8.65
N SER A 61 -35.36 31.34 7.50
CA SER A 61 -35.76 30.79 6.21
C SER A 61 -34.59 30.06 5.52
N PRO A 62 -34.86 29.32 4.43
CA PRO A 62 -33.77 28.77 3.61
C PRO A 62 -32.78 29.82 3.07
N GLU A 63 -33.24 31.05 2.88
CA GLU A 63 -32.38 32.17 2.44
C GLU A 63 -31.50 32.65 3.58
N THR A 64 -32.04 32.76 4.79
CA THR A 64 -31.27 33.08 6.00
C THR A 64 -30.15 32.01 6.23
N LEU A 65 -30.49 30.71 6.08
CA LEU A 65 -29.51 29.65 6.18
C LEU A 65 -28.43 29.77 5.10
N ARG A 66 -28.74 30.21 3.89
CA ARG A 66 -27.72 30.47 2.84
C ARG A 66 -26.76 31.55 3.28
N HIS A 67 -27.23 32.67 3.83
CA HIS A 67 -26.35 33.73 4.33
C HIS A 67 -25.42 33.26 5.44
N PHE A 68 -25.89 32.46 6.38
CA PHE A 68 -25.07 31.86 7.43
C PHE A 68 -24.05 30.85 6.88
N THR A 69 -24.24 30.34 5.69
CA THR A 69 -23.39 29.31 5.06
C THR A 69 -22.72 29.79 3.79
N GLU A 70 -22.87 31.06 3.42
CA GLU A 70 -22.06 31.70 2.36
C GLU A 70 -20.60 31.68 2.77
N GLY A 71 -19.80 30.93 2.04
CA GLY A 71 -18.38 30.70 2.37
C GLY A 71 -18.01 29.23 2.58
N PHE A 72 -18.98 28.31 2.82
CA PHE A 72 -18.68 26.88 2.92
C PHE A 72 -18.31 26.25 1.56
N SER A 73 -18.54 26.97 0.46
CA SER A 73 -18.19 26.54 -0.91
C SER A 73 -16.81 26.97 -1.37
N GLN A 74 -16.05 27.69 -0.55
CA GLN A 74 -14.68 28.06 -0.90
C GLN A 74 -13.68 27.02 -0.42
N PRO A 75 -12.61 26.71 -1.19
CA PRO A 75 -11.55 25.83 -0.72
C PRO A 75 -10.90 26.46 0.51
N ALA A 76 -11.01 25.73 1.64
CA ALA A 76 -10.31 25.96 2.90
C ALA A 76 -9.88 27.41 3.16
N VAL A 77 -10.83 28.27 3.48
CA VAL A 77 -10.50 29.50 4.19
C VAL A 77 -9.82 29.07 5.49
N LYS A 78 -8.60 29.55 5.72
CA LYS A 78 -7.91 29.42 7.01
C LYS A 78 -8.88 29.91 8.10
N MET A 79 -9.60 28.99 8.73
CA MET A 79 -10.25 29.31 9.98
C MET A 79 -9.12 29.54 10.98
N HIS A 80 -8.80 30.80 11.25
CA HIS A 80 -8.20 31.16 12.50
C HIS A 80 -9.20 30.71 13.57
N MET A 81 -9.03 29.51 14.09
CA MET A 81 -9.67 29.05 15.32
C MET A 81 -8.93 29.72 16.49
N ALA A 82 -9.12 31.03 16.59
CA ALA A 82 -8.32 31.86 17.47
C ALA A 82 -8.56 31.58 18.98
N ASP A 83 -9.54 30.76 19.40
CA ASP A 83 -9.79 30.56 20.85
C ASP A 83 -10.33 29.18 21.28
N SER A 84 -10.40 28.18 20.40
CA SER A 84 -10.80 26.83 20.84
C SER A 84 -9.59 25.91 20.86
N PRO A 85 -9.30 25.26 22.00
CA PRO A 85 -8.15 24.39 22.12
C PRO A 85 -8.24 23.23 21.15
N ILE A 86 -7.18 23.01 20.37
CA ILE A 86 -7.14 21.95 19.35
C ILE A 86 -6.98 20.59 20.05
N VAL A 87 -7.91 19.67 19.78
CA VAL A 87 -7.86 18.30 20.27
C VAL A 87 -7.34 17.36 19.14
N ILE A 88 -6.90 16.18 19.53
CA ILE A 88 -6.34 15.15 18.61
C ILE A 88 -7.28 14.88 17.43
N ARG A 89 -8.59 14.81 17.66
CA ARG A 89 -9.58 14.59 16.59
C ARG A 89 -9.52 15.66 15.49
N HIS A 90 -9.28 16.92 15.85
CA HIS A 90 -9.16 18.00 14.88
C HIS A 90 -7.92 17.82 14.01
N LEU A 91 -6.78 17.47 14.62
CA LEU A 91 -5.52 17.24 13.91
C LEU A 91 -5.60 16.02 12.97
N THR A 92 -6.12 14.89 13.45
CA THR A 92 -6.23 13.66 12.67
C THR A 92 -7.22 13.80 11.52
N THR A 93 -8.37 14.44 11.73
CA THR A 93 -9.36 14.72 10.66
C THR A 93 -8.75 15.59 9.56
N ALA A 94 -8.04 16.66 9.95
CA ALA A 94 -7.38 17.55 8.99
C ALA A 94 -6.27 16.80 8.21
N PHE A 95 -5.46 15.98 8.91
CA PHE A 95 -4.42 15.19 8.28
C PHE A 95 -4.98 14.13 7.31
N VAL A 96 -6.09 13.47 7.63
CA VAL A 96 -6.75 12.53 6.72
C VAL A 96 -7.18 13.23 5.43
N GLY A 97 -7.77 14.43 5.53
CA GLY A 97 -8.12 15.26 4.36
C GLY A 97 -6.91 15.65 3.51
N HIS A 98 -5.78 15.97 4.14
CA HIS A 98 -4.49 16.18 3.46
C HIS A 98 -4.01 14.89 2.76
N ALA A 99 -4.02 13.77 3.50
CA ALA A 99 -3.56 12.49 2.99
C ALA A 99 -4.38 11.99 1.79
N GLU A 100 -5.68 12.26 1.73
CA GLU A 100 -6.54 11.92 0.60
C GLU A 100 -6.10 12.59 -0.70
N ARG A 101 -5.62 13.83 -0.61
CA ARG A 101 -5.06 14.56 -1.77
C ARG A 101 -3.68 14.04 -2.18
N VAL A 102 -2.79 13.87 -1.21
CA VAL A 102 -1.39 13.48 -1.45
C VAL A 102 -1.27 12.01 -1.85
N TYR A 103 -2.02 11.13 -1.22
CA TYR A 103 -1.96 9.68 -1.43
C TYR A 103 -3.11 9.13 -2.27
N ALA A 104 -3.76 9.95 -3.10
CA ALA A 104 -4.88 9.55 -3.97
C ALA A 104 -4.56 8.28 -4.80
N ASN A 105 -3.32 8.14 -5.25
CA ASN A 105 -2.84 6.99 -6.03
C ASN A 105 -2.29 5.83 -5.18
N SER A 106 -2.29 5.94 -3.86
CA SER A 106 -1.73 4.94 -2.92
C SER A 106 -2.77 4.49 -1.90
N LYS A 107 -3.75 3.70 -2.34
CA LYS A 107 -4.86 3.21 -1.48
C LYS A 107 -4.38 2.51 -0.21
N ALA A 108 -3.26 1.78 -0.26
CA ALA A 108 -2.72 1.06 0.89
C ALA A 108 -2.14 2.01 1.96
N GLU A 109 -1.48 3.10 1.52
CA GLU A 109 -0.95 4.11 2.45
C GLU A 109 -2.09 4.90 3.08
N LEU A 110 -3.05 5.35 2.26
CA LEU A 110 -4.23 6.06 2.74
C LEU A 110 -5.04 5.21 3.74
N SER A 111 -5.23 3.91 3.46
CA SER A 111 -5.91 3.00 4.39
C SER A 111 -5.17 2.88 5.72
N ARG A 112 -3.84 2.83 5.69
CA ARG A 112 -3.01 2.79 6.92
C ARG A 112 -3.13 4.09 7.71
N ILE A 113 -3.08 5.23 7.04
CA ILE A 113 -3.22 6.55 7.68
C ILE A 113 -4.57 6.64 8.37
N ARG A 114 -5.65 6.32 7.68
CA ARG A 114 -7.01 6.32 8.26
C ARG A 114 -7.11 5.41 9.47
N GLN A 115 -6.58 4.19 9.38
CA GLN A 115 -6.59 3.25 10.50
C GLN A 115 -5.85 3.80 11.72
N ILE A 116 -4.68 4.42 11.53
CA ILE A 116 -3.91 4.98 12.64
C ILE A 116 -4.62 6.20 13.25
N CYS A 117 -5.17 7.07 12.44
CA CYS A 117 -5.96 8.20 12.93
C CYS A 117 -7.15 7.70 13.76
N GLU A 118 -7.91 6.72 13.28
CA GLU A 118 -9.03 6.09 14.00
C GLU A 118 -8.58 5.45 15.32
N GLU A 119 -7.46 4.70 15.32
CA GLU A 119 -6.91 4.09 16.54
C GLU A 119 -6.52 5.14 17.59
N ILE A 120 -5.96 6.28 17.19
CA ILE A 120 -5.59 7.38 18.10
C ILE A 120 -6.84 8.13 18.58
N GLU A 121 -7.77 8.44 17.68
CA GLU A 121 -9.02 9.11 18.02
C GLU A 121 -9.86 8.33 19.02
N THR A 122 -9.91 7.02 18.88
CA THR A 122 -10.68 6.14 19.79
C THR A 122 -10.17 6.24 21.23
N GLN A 123 -8.88 6.49 21.42
CA GLN A 123 -8.25 6.52 22.74
C GLN A 123 -8.11 7.95 23.29
N ASP A 124 -7.69 8.85 22.44
CA ASP A 124 -7.22 10.18 22.82
C ASP A 124 -7.90 11.32 22.04
N GLY A 125 -9.00 11.05 21.32
CA GLY A 125 -9.62 12.01 20.39
C GLY A 125 -10.01 13.35 21.00
N ASN A 126 -10.38 13.37 22.29
CA ASN A 126 -10.74 14.59 23.03
C ASN A 126 -9.57 15.17 23.85
N THR A 127 -8.38 14.54 23.80
CA THR A 127 -7.19 15.06 24.45
C THR A 127 -6.71 16.31 23.72
N LEU A 128 -6.30 17.36 24.44
CA LEU A 128 -5.62 18.50 23.85
C LEU A 128 -4.34 18.04 23.16
N VAL A 129 -4.04 18.60 21.99
CA VAL A 129 -2.85 18.23 21.22
C VAL A 129 -1.57 18.48 22.03
N GLU A 130 -1.52 19.55 22.79
CA GLU A 130 -0.41 19.89 23.71
C GLU A 130 -0.21 18.89 24.85
N ASP A 131 -1.27 18.19 25.28
CA ASP A 131 -1.23 17.15 26.31
C ASP A 131 -0.87 15.76 25.73
N TYR A 132 -0.87 15.61 24.40
CA TYR A 132 -0.45 14.38 23.74
C TYR A 132 1.08 14.28 23.70
N GLY A 133 1.65 13.82 24.80
CA GLY A 133 3.10 13.74 24.98
C GLY A 133 3.69 12.35 24.70
N PRO A 134 5.01 12.20 24.93
CA PRO A 134 5.74 10.94 24.73
C PRO A 134 5.15 9.75 25.47
N LYS A 135 4.53 9.96 26.63
CA LYS A 135 3.89 8.89 27.42
C LYS A 135 2.71 8.28 26.64
N LYS A 136 1.80 9.11 26.15
CA LYS A 136 0.65 8.66 25.36
C LYS A 136 1.06 7.96 24.07
N LEU A 137 2.09 8.47 23.36
CA LEU A 137 2.65 7.81 22.18
C LEU A 137 3.25 6.44 22.51
N LYS A 138 3.95 6.29 23.64
CA LYS A 138 4.45 5.00 24.11
C LYS A 138 3.31 4.04 24.47
N GLU A 139 2.27 4.51 25.16
CA GLU A 139 1.08 3.71 25.49
C GLU A 139 0.39 3.20 24.22
N GLN A 140 0.24 4.05 23.22
CA GLN A 140 -0.29 3.63 21.91
C GLN A 140 0.61 2.59 21.23
N ARG A 141 1.92 2.75 21.30
CA ARG A 141 2.90 1.79 20.79
C ARG A 141 2.81 0.44 21.49
N GLU A 142 2.65 0.42 22.81
CA GLU A 142 2.46 -0.81 23.58
C GLU A 142 1.15 -1.54 23.22
N ARG A 143 0.09 -0.81 22.87
CA ARG A 143 -1.14 -1.44 22.35
C ARG A 143 -0.85 -2.20 21.02
N TRP A 144 -0.03 -1.61 20.15
CA TRP A 144 0.39 -2.29 18.91
C TRP A 144 1.23 -3.53 19.19
N VAL A 145 2.14 -3.48 20.14
CA VAL A 145 2.94 -4.63 20.58
C VAL A 145 2.02 -5.75 21.08
N ARG A 146 1.12 -5.44 22.01
CA ARG A 146 0.14 -6.40 22.55
C ARG A 146 -0.80 -6.98 21.49
N SER A 147 -1.08 -6.25 20.42
CA SER A 147 -1.85 -6.76 19.28
C SER A 147 -1.04 -7.69 18.35
N GLY A 148 0.20 -8.02 18.71
CA GLY A 148 1.08 -8.91 17.96
C GLY A 148 1.73 -8.30 16.71
N LYS A 149 1.70 -6.95 16.57
CA LYS A 149 2.42 -6.28 15.46
C LYS A 149 3.93 -6.39 15.68
N CYS A 150 4.67 -6.72 14.62
CA CYS A 150 6.12 -6.86 14.71
C CYS A 150 6.81 -5.52 15.01
N ARG A 151 7.98 -5.58 15.68
CA ARG A 151 8.78 -4.42 16.12
C ARG A 151 8.98 -3.38 15.03
N ARG A 152 9.39 -3.80 13.82
CA ARG A 152 9.61 -2.87 12.69
C ARG A 152 8.34 -2.15 12.29
N TYR A 153 7.20 -2.83 12.37
CA TYR A 153 5.92 -2.22 12.04
C TYR A 153 5.46 -1.25 13.14
N CYS A 154 5.63 -1.61 14.43
CA CYS A 154 5.35 -0.70 15.54
C CYS A 154 6.19 0.59 15.42
N ASN A 155 7.48 0.49 15.11
CA ASN A 155 8.34 1.65 14.87
C ASN A 155 7.84 2.51 13.68
N ARG A 156 7.43 1.86 12.58
CA ARG A 156 6.87 2.59 11.44
C ARG A 156 5.58 3.34 11.80
N LEU A 157 4.70 2.74 12.59
CA LEU A 157 3.47 3.39 13.05
C LEU A 157 3.78 4.56 14.00
N THR A 158 4.75 4.40 14.89
CA THR A 158 5.24 5.48 15.76
C THR A 158 5.74 6.67 14.94
N CYS A 159 6.58 6.43 13.93
CA CYS A 159 7.04 7.47 13.01
C CYS A 159 5.88 8.14 12.26
N LEU A 160 4.86 7.39 11.85
CA LEU A 160 3.69 7.95 11.18
C LEU A 160 2.93 8.90 12.10
N VAL A 161 2.74 8.55 13.38
CA VAL A 161 2.11 9.47 14.35
C VAL A 161 2.94 10.73 14.52
N VAL A 162 4.26 10.61 14.68
CA VAL A 162 5.15 11.78 14.78
C VAL A 162 5.03 12.66 13.54
N SER A 163 4.91 12.08 12.33
CA SER A 163 4.75 12.85 11.09
C SER A 163 3.38 13.55 10.98
N ILE A 164 2.32 13.04 11.64
CA ILE A 164 1.03 13.75 11.72
C ILE A 164 1.20 15.05 12.49
N PHE A 165 1.93 15.00 13.61
CA PHE A 165 2.21 16.20 14.40
C PHE A 165 3.16 17.17 13.68
N GLU A 166 4.20 16.66 13.02
CA GLU A 166 5.09 17.45 12.15
C GLU A 166 4.30 18.24 11.09
N TRP A 167 3.36 17.55 10.44
CA TRP A 167 2.46 18.19 9.49
C TRP A 167 1.58 19.25 10.16
N GLY A 168 1.04 18.97 11.34
CA GLY A 168 0.24 19.93 12.09
C GLY A 168 1.01 21.21 12.44
N VAL A 169 2.33 21.10 12.72
CA VAL A 169 3.22 22.28 12.87
C VAL A 169 3.34 23.04 11.57
N SER A 170 3.54 22.32 10.44
CA SER A 170 3.68 22.97 9.11
C SER A 170 2.42 23.69 8.63
N GLU A 171 1.25 23.31 9.15
CA GLU A 171 -0.03 23.96 8.88
C GLU A 171 -0.40 25.01 9.97
N GLU A 172 0.53 25.31 10.88
CA GLU A 172 0.34 26.26 11.99
C GLU A 172 -0.85 25.91 12.90
N MET A 173 -1.21 24.62 12.96
CA MET A 173 -2.29 24.12 13.83
C MET A 173 -1.82 23.88 15.26
N ILE A 174 -0.56 23.54 15.45
CA ILE A 174 0.00 23.15 16.73
C ILE A 174 1.41 23.76 16.92
N GLU A 175 1.81 23.90 18.18
CA GLU A 175 3.14 24.38 18.54
C GLU A 175 4.25 23.38 18.23
N GLU A 176 5.39 23.86 17.75
CA GLU A 176 6.59 23.05 17.46
C GLU A 176 7.05 22.24 18.68
N SER A 177 6.91 22.82 19.87
CA SER A 177 7.28 22.19 21.14
C SER A 177 6.59 20.85 21.35
N THR A 178 5.33 20.71 20.91
CA THR A 178 4.55 19.47 21.02
C THR A 178 5.13 18.37 20.12
N TRP A 179 5.43 18.67 18.87
CA TRP A 179 6.08 17.74 17.94
C TRP A 179 7.49 17.37 18.44
N ASN A 180 8.30 18.34 18.84
CA ASN A 180 9.65 18.11 19.33
C ASN A 180 9.70 17.13 20.51
N ARG A 181 8.73 17.22 21.46
CA ARG A 181 8.63 16.25 22.55
C ARG A 181 8.40 14.82 22.03
N LEU A 182 7.58 14.63 21.01
CA LEU A 182 7.30 13.30 20.44
C LEU A 182 8.52 12.69 19.75
N THR A 183 9.41 13.48 19.15
CA THR A 183 10.65 13.00 18.52
C THR A 183 11.61 12.36 19.53
N SER A 184 11.46 12.64 20.82
CA SER A 184 12.25 12.00 21.89
C SER A 184 11.97 10.51 22.05
N VAL A 185 10.85 10.00 21.51
CA VAL A 185 10.47 8.58 21.60
C VAL A 185 11.37 7.73 20.70
N LYS A 186 12.36 7.10 21.30
CA LYS A 186 13.29 6.22 20.58
C LYS A 186 12.59 4.99 20.01
N PRO A 187 13.03 4.48 18.85
CA PRO A 187 12.50 3.25 18.28
C PRO A 187 12.74 2.04 19.19
N LEU A 188 11.83 1.06 19.14
CA LEU A 188 12.01 -0.23 19.79
C LEU A 188 13.24 -0.95 19.20
N ARG A 189 14.09 -1.49 20.05
CA ARG A 189 15.28 -2.24 19.66
C ARG A 189 15.06 -3.75 19.81
N GLU A 190 15.76 -4.51 18.99
CA GLU A 190 15.76 -5.97 19.05
C GLU A 190 16.25 -6.45 20.42
N GLY A 191 15.57 -7.43 21.01
CA GLY A 191 15.87 -7.95 22.34
C GLY A 191 15.43 -7.03 23.51
N GLN A 192 14.87 -5.84 23.24
CA GLN A 192 14.43 -4.89 24.28
C GLN A 192 12.92 -4.63 24.27
N THR A 193 12.15 -5.52 23.67
CA THR A 193 10.69 -5.42 23.52
C THR A 193 10.06 -6.80 23.35
N GLU A 194 8.83 -6.95 23.79
CA GLU A 194 8.01 -8.16 23.54
C GLU A 194 7.46 -8.22 22.10
N ALA A 195 7.62 -7.14 21.32
CA ALA A 195 7.16 -7.13 19.94
C ALA A 195 7.90 -8.21 19.11
N PRO A 196 7.16 -9.09 18.41
CA PRO A 196 7.78 -10.14 17.60
C PRO A 196 8.63 -9.55 16.49
N GLU A 197 9.73 -10.22 16.16
CA GLU A 197 10.52 -9.88 14.99
C GLU A 197 9.84 -10.35 13.70
N SER A 198 9.98 -9.56 12.65
CA SER A 198 9.54 -10.01 11.33
C SER A 198 10.49 -11.08 10.80
N ASN A 199 9.95 -12.20 10.33
CA ASN A 199 10.77 -13.22 9.69
C ASN A 199 11.61 -12.63 8.55
N ALA A 200 12.91 -12.93 8.57
CA ALA A 200 13.78 -12.54 7.47
C ALA A 200 13.30 -13.20 6.18
N ARG A 201 13.15 -12.40 5.13
CA ARG A 201 12.78 -12.92 3.81
C ARG A 201 13.97 -13.70 3.25
N LYS A 202 13.81 -15.02 3.13
CA LYS A 202 14.80 -15.90 2.52
C LYS A 202 14.49 -16.09 1.04
N PRO A 203 15.49 -16.31 0.16
CA PRO A 203 15.26 -16.80 -1.19
C PRO A 203 14.45 -18.11 -1.14
N VAL A 204 13.61 -18.34 -2.13
CA VAL A 204 12.95 -19.62 -2.32
C VAL A 204 13.89 -20.57 -3.09
N SER A 205 13.89 -21.86 -2.77
CA SER A 205 14.71 -22.82 -3.54
C SER A 205 14.12 -23.08 -4.92
N LEU A 206 14.97 -23.30 -5.94
CA LEU A 206 14.53 -23.63 -7.29
C LEU A 206 13.71 -24.92 -7.33
N ALA A 207 13.97 -25.89 -6.46
CA ALA A 207 13.19 -27.13 -6.39
C ALA A 207 11.71 -26.85 -6.02
N VAL A 208 11.47 -26.00 -5.03
CA VAL A 208 10.11 -25.59 -4.65
C VAL A 208 9.44 -24.79 -5.76
N VAL A 209 10.18 -23.90 -6.45
CA VAL A 209 9.66 -23.15 -7.60
C VAL A 209 9.25 -24.11 -8.74
N ARG A 210 10.11 -25.06 -9.10
CA ARG A 210 9.83 -26.06 -10.16
C ARG A 210 8.58 -26.88 -9.84
N ALA A 211 8.42 -27.38 -8.62
CA ALA A 211 7.23 -28.10 -8.20
C ALA A 211 5.96 -27.23 -8.32
N THR A 212 6.05 -25.95 -7.89
CA THR A 212 4.93 -25.01 -7.97
C THR A 212 4.55 -24.69 -9.42
N VAL A 213 5.53 -24.57 -10.35
CA VAL A 213 5.31 -24.21 -11.74
C VAL A 213 4.45 -25.26 -12.46
N LEU A 214 4.56 -26.55 -12.11
CA LEU A 214 3.73 -27.61 -12.69
C LEU A 214 2.22 -27.35 -12.48
N GLU A 215 1.86 -26.70 -11.40
CA GLU A 215 0.50 -26.38 -10.99
C GLU A 215 -0.01 -25.02 -11.49
N LEU A 216 0.70 -24.36 -12.40
CA LEU A 216 0.34 -23.03 -12.91
C LEU A 216 -0.26 -23.11 -14.32
N SER A 217 -1.06 -22.11 -14.71
CA SER A 217 -1.46 -21.88 -16.09
C SER A 217 -0.24 -21.47 -16.94
N PRO A 218 -0.27 -21.66 -18.27
CA PRO A 218 0.83 -21.29 -19.17
C PRO A 218 1.31 -19.85 -18.95
N GLN A 219 0.40 -18.89 -18.81
CA GLN A 219 0.72 -17.48 -18.57
C GLN A 219 1.51 -17.29 -17.27
N LEU A 220 1.08 -17.93 -16.20
CA LEU A 220 1.77 -17.84 -14.91
C LEU A 220 3.09 -18.60 -14.89
N LYS A 221 3.22 -19.70 -15.67
CA LYS A 221 4.49 -20.38 -15.88
C LYS A 221 5.50 -19.46 -16.55
N ALA A 222 5.09 -18.78 -17.63
CA ALA A 222 5.92 -17.81 -18.32
C ALA A 222 6.31 -16.65 -17.40
N MET A 223 5.37 -16.10 -16.63
CA MET A 223 5.66 -15.05 -15.63
C MET A 223 6.71 -15.49 -14.62
N VAL A 224 6.64 -16.72 -14.10
CA VAL A 224 7.63 -17.23 -13.13
C VAL A 224 9.01 -17.39 -13.80
N ARG A 225 9.08 -17.94 -15.01
CA ARG A 225 10.34 -18.10 -15.77
C ARG A 225 11.01 -16.73 -15.99
N ILE A 226 10.27 -15.76 -16.51
CA ILE A 226 10.76 -14.39 -16.72
C ILE A 226 11.24 -13.77 -15.38
N HIS A 227 10.48 -13.96 -14.32
CA HIS A 227 10.79 -13.38 -13.02
C HIS A 227 12.08 -13.94 -12.42
N VAL A 228 12.28 -15.27 -12.51
CA VAL A 228 13.52 -15.93 -12.07
C VAL A 228 14.71 -15.44 -12.89
N ALA A 229 14.58 -15.38 -14.22
CA ALA A 229 15.68 -15.02 -15.10
C ALA A 229 16.08 -13.53 -15.00
N THR A 230 15.14 -12.62 -14.77
CA THR A 230 15.40 -11.18 -14.81
C THR A 230 15.52 -10.51 -13.44
N GLY A 231 15.03 -11.14 -12.38
CA GLY A 231 14.99 -10.55 -11.05
C GLY A 231 14.19 -9.23 -10.96
N MET A 232 13.35 -8.88 -11.96
CA MET A 232 12.55 -7.66 -11.97
C MET A 232 11.57 -7.60 -10.79
N ARG A 233 10.99 -6.44 -10.52
CA ARG A 233 9.95 -6.35 -9.48
C ARG A 233 8.65 -7.00 -9.97
N PRO A 234 7.86 -7.65 -9.08
CA PRO A 234 6.56 -8.23 -9.47
C PRO A 234 5.62 -7.24 -10.16
N SER A 235 5.67 -5.96 -9.79
CA SER A 235 4.88 -4.91 -10.45
C SER A 235 5.35 -4.63 -11.88
N GLU A 236 6.66 -4.67 -12.13
CA GLU A 236 7.24 -4.48 -13.46
C GLU A 236 6.80 -5.63 -14.37
N LEU A 237 6.89 -6.87 -13.88
CA LEU A 237 6.42 -8.07 -14.62
C LEU A 237 4.92 -8.02 -14.97
N CYS A 238 4.09 -7.61 -14.02
CA CYS A 238 2.63 -7.55 -14.21
C CYS A 238 2.20 -6.47 -15.24
N THR A 239 3.11 -5.58 -15.65
CA THR A 239 2.79 -4.45 -16.52
C THR A 239 3.54 -4.48 -17.86
N ILE A 240 4.19 -5.58 -18.19
CA ILE A 240 4.88 -5.73 -19.48
C ILE A 240 3.89 -5.61 -20.62
N ARG A 241 4.25 -4.78 -21.63
CA ARG A 241 3.54 -4.62 -22.91
C ARG A 241 4.51 -4.73 -24.07
N PRO A 242 4.09 -5.16 -25.25
CA PRO A 242 4.97 -5.22 -26.41
C PRO A 242 5.64 -3.88 -26.77
N CYS A 243 4.94 -2.74 -26.60
CA CYS A 243 5.49 -1.40 -26.88
C CYS A 243 6.60 -0.96 -25.90
N ASP A 244 6.70 -1.58 -24.73
CA ASP A 244 7.71 -1.23 -23.73
C ASP A 244 9.03 -2.00 -23.93
N ILE A 245 9.11 -2.87 -24.97
CA ILE A 245 10.25 -3.74 -25.24
C ILE A 245 10.94 -3.29 -26.52
N ASP A 246 12.18 -2.88 -26.37
CA ASP A 246 13.08 -2.63 -27.48
C ASP A 246 13.66 -3.97 -27.96
N LYS A 247 13.40 -4.32 -29.23
CA LYS A 247 13.79 -5.57 -29.88
C LYS A 247 14.72 -5.34 -31.06
N THR A 248 15.31 -4.16 -31.20
CA THR A 248 16.14 -3.78 -32.35
C THR A 248 17.48 -4.53 -32.39
N GLY A 249 17.98 -5.02 -31.24
CA GLY A 249 19.17 -5.84 -31.14
C GLY A 249 18.86 -7.28 -30.72
N ASP A 250 19.92 -8.11 -30.66
CA ASP A 250 19.83 -9.46 -30.14
C ASP A 250 19.40 -9.52 -28.68
N GLU A 251 19.76 -8.50 -27.93
CA GLU A 251 19.42 -8.30 -26.53
C GLU A 251 18.16 -7.45 -26.43
N TRP A 252 17.08 -8.03 -25.91
CA TRP A 252 15.85 -7.28 -25.70
C TRP A 252 15.91 -6.47 -24.42
N LEU A 253 15.46 -5.20 -24.48
CA LEU A 253 15.50 -4.29 -23.38
C LEU A 253 14.08 -3.85 -23.01
N TYR A 254 13.60 -4.23 -21.84
CA TYR A 254 12.32 -3.79 -21.29
C TYR A 254 12.48 -2.50 -20.51
N ARG A 255 11.69 -1.48 -20.86
CA ARG A 255 11.64 -0.16 -20.21
C ARG A 255 10.25 0.06 -19.57
N PRO A 256 10.06 -0.28 -18.28
CA PRO A 256 8.75 -0.12 -17.62
C PRO A 256 8.25 1.32 -17.68
N ALA A 257 7.04 1.54 -18.20
CA ALA A 257 6.43 2.88 -18.29
C ALA A 257 6.27 3.54 -16.90
N LYS A 258 6.03 2.73 -15.85
CA LYS A 258 5.94 3.16 -14.44
C LYS A 258 6.82 2.28 -13.55
N HIS A 259 7.66 2.88 -12.74
CA HIS A 259 8.48 2.16 -11.75
C HIS A 259 8.74 3.05 -10.52
N LYS A 260 9.15 2.43 -9.39
CA LYS A 260 9.27 3.07 -8.06
C LYS A 260 10.14 4.34 -8.05
N ASN A 261 11.18 4.40 -8.88
CA ASN A 261 12.17 5.49 -8.87
C ASN A 261 12.00 6.48 -10.04
N LYS A 262 10.91 6.39 -10.84
CA LYS A 262 10.70 7.27 -11.99
C LYS A 262 10.61 8.74 -11.58
N SER A 263 9.94 9.04 -10.48
CA SER A 263 9.83 10.39 -9.93
C SER A 263 11.16 10.99 -9.45
N LYS A 264 12.21 10.15 -9.30
CA LYS A 264 13.57 10.56 -8.91
C LYS A 264 14.53 10.67 -10.09
N GLY A 265 14.02 10.67 -11.33
CA GLY A 265 14.82 10.79 -12.55
C GLY A 265 15.69 9.57 -12.88
N HIS A 266 15.44 8.40 -12.26
CA HIS A 266 16.21 7.21 -12.56
C HIS A 266 15.52 6.40 -13.67
N ASP A 267 16.25 6.09 -14.74
CA ASP A 267 15.81 5.16 -15.75
C ASP A 267 15.88 3.72 -15.27
N ARG A 268 14.90 2.93 -15.66
CA ARG A 268 14.86 1.50 -15.38
C ARG A 268 14.87 0.72 -16.69
N VAL A 269 15.95 0.03 -16.96
CA VAL A 269 16.11 -0.88 -18.09
C VAL A 269 16.31 -2.31 -17.56
N ILE A 270 15.63 -3.26 -18.13
CA ILE A 270 15.67 -4.68 -17.72
C ILE A 270 16.01 -5.51 -18.96
N PRO A 271 17.16 -6.15 -19.00
CA PRO A 271 17.51 -7.08 -20.08
C PRO A 271 16.58 -8.32 -20.06
N ILE A 272 16.08 -8.70 -21.22
CA ILE A 272 15.24 -9.89 -21.45
C ILE A 272 16.03 -10.83 -22.37
N LEU A 273 16.73 -11.78 -21.78
CA LEU A 273 17.63 -12.69 -22.48
C LEU A 273 17.28 -14.16 -22.19
N GLY A 274 17.75 -15.07 -23.03
CA GLY A 274 17.63 -16.52 -22.85
C GLY A 274 16.23 -16.97 -22.46
N ASP A 275 16.10 -17.71 -21.35
CA ASP A 275 14.83 -18.27 -20.87
C ASP A 275 13.71 -17.23 -20.69
N ALA A 276 14.06 -15.99 -20.34
CA ALA A 276 13.08 -14.90 -20.25
C ALA A 276 12.56 -14.47 -21.63
N LYS A 277 13.44 -14.41 -22.64
CA LYS A 277 13.06 -14.10 -24.04
C LYS A 277 12.16 -15.19 -24.59
N ASP A 278 12.54 -16.46 -24.44
CA ASP A 278 11.76 -17.61 -24.91
C ASP A 278 10.38 -17.67 -24.23
N ALA A 279 10.32 -17.44 -22.92
CA ALA A 279 9.06 -17.43 -22.18
C ALA A 279 8.14 -16.25 -22.52
N LEU A 280 8.68 -15.15 -23.02
CA LEU A 280 7.90 -13.96 -23.37
C LEU A 280 7.40 -13.98 -24.81
N LEU A 281 8.08 -14.69 -25.71
CA LEU A 281 7.86 -14.65 -27.17
C LEU A 281 6.40 -14.89 -27.55
N ASP A 282 5.77 -15.93 -26.99
CA ASP A 282 4.39 -16.31 -27.25
C ASP A 282 3.36 -15.25 -26.84
N TYR A 283 3.77 -14.31 -25.98
CA TYR A 283 2.89 -13.27 -25.41
C TYR A 283 3.06 -11.90 -26.06
N LEU A 284 3.90 -11.78 -27.10
CA LEU A 284 4.14 -10.53 -27.82
C LEU A 284 3.22 -10.32 -29.03
N ASN A 285 2.61 -11.40 -29.54
CA ASN A 285 1.68 -11.31 -30.67
C ASN A 285 0.30 -10.83 -30.21
N ARG A 286 0.24 -9.54 -29.90
CA ARG A 286 -0.98 -8.84 -29.43
C ARG A 286 -0.86 -7.34 -29.70
N PRO A 287 -1.94 -6.54 -29.58
CA PRO A 287 -1.86 -5.08 -29.73
C PRO A 287 -0.77 -4.50 -28.84
N SER A 288 0.01 -3.55 -29.36
CA SER A 288 1.23 -3.05 -28.72
C SER A 288 1.03 -2.52 -27.30
N GLU A 289 -0.12 -1.91 -27.03
CA GLU A 289 -0.49 -1.36 -25.72
C GLU A 289 -1.14 -2.37 -24.76
N SER A 290 -1.46 -3.59 -25.23
CA SER A 290 -2.06 -4.63 -24.41
C SER A 290 -1.03 -5.28 -23.49
N TYR A 291 -1.46 -5.62 -22.28
CA TYR A 291 -0.57 -6.32 -21.33
C TYR A 291 -0.28 -7.74 -21.80
N CYS A 292 0.98 -8.16 -21.72
CA CYS A 292 1.40 -9.51 -22.11
C CYS A 292 0.73 -10.60 -21.27
N PHE A 293 0.36 -10.32 -20.01
CA PHE A 293 -0.21 -11.31 -19.13
C PHE A 293 -1.56 -10.83 -18.55
N SER A 294 -2.63 -11.53 -18.91
CA SER A 294 -3.99 -11.25 -18.43
C SER A 294 -4.52 -12.38 -17.55
N PRO A 295 -5.15 -12.06 -16.39
CA PRO A 295 -5.87 -13.02 -15.59
C PRO A 295 -7.01 -13.73 -16.33
N SER A 296 -7.65 -13.08 -17.30
CA SER A 296 -8.75 -13.65 -18.08
C SER A 296 -8.30 -14.86 -18.89
N GLU A 297 -7.13 -14.80 -19.50
CA GLU A 297 -6.54 -15.92 -20.26
C GLU A 297 -6.28 -17.13 -19.35
N SER A 298 -5.76 -16.90 -18.14
CA SER A 298 -5.55 -17.98 -17.17
C SER A 298 -6.86 -18.60 -16.69
N VAL A 299 -7.90 -17.78 -16.49
CA VAL A 299 -9.23 -18.27 -16.12
C VAL A 299 -9.80 -19.14 -17.25
N ALA A 300 -9.73 -18.67 -18.50
CA ALA A 300 -10.17 -19.42 -19.67
C ALA A 300 -9.45 -20.76 -19.79
N TRP A 301 -8.12 -20.77 -19.61
CA TRP A 301 -7.31 -21.99 -19.63
C TRP A 301 -7.75 -22.99 -18.55
N TRP A 302 -7.96 -22.52 -17.30
CA TRP A 302 -8.42 -23.38 -16.22
C TRP A 302 -9.83 -23.94 -16.46
N GLN A 303 -10.71 -23.15 -17.07
CA GLN A 303 -12.06 -23.60 -17.45
C GLN A 303 -11.96 -24.67 -18.55
N ALA A 304 -11.15 -24.45 -19.58
CA ALA A 304 -10.91 -25.43 -20.64
C ALA A 304 -10.31 -26.74 -20.10
N LYS A 305 -9.29 -26.64 -19.24
CA LYS A 305 -8.68 -27.80 -18.59
C LYS A 305 -9.69 -28.60 -17.76
N LYS A 306 -10.48 -27.93 -16.90
CA LYS A 306 -11.54 -28.59 -16.14
C LYS A 306 -12.59 -29.27 -17.02
N ARG A 307 -12.88 -28.67 -18.19
CA ARG A 307 -13.83 -29.24 -19.16
C ARG A 307 -13.25 -30.50 -19.81
N SER A 308 -11.99 -30.46 -20.21
CA SER A 308 -11.31 -31.63 -20.83
C SER A 308 -11.11 -32.81 -19.86
N GLU A 309 -10.86 -32.50 -18.57
CA GLU A 309 -10.66 -33.53 -17.55
C GLU A 309 -11.97 -34.09 -16.98
N ARG A 310 -13.12 -33.53 -17.37
CA ARG A 310 -14.43 -33.92 -16.85
C ARG A 310 -14.85 -35.28 -17.43
N LYS A 311 -15.13 -36.23 -16.53
CA LYS A 311 -15.56 -37.61 -16.88
C LYS A 311 -17.07 -37.74 -17.11
N SER A 312 -17.89 -36.78 -16.60
CA SER A 312 -19.36 -36.83 -16.72
C SER A 312 -19.87 -35.92 -17.84
N LYS A 313 -20.95 -36.31 -18.54
CA LYS A 313 -21.63 -35.48 -19.52
C LYS A 313 -22.12 -34.17 -18.90
N VAL A 314 -21.99 -33.07 -19.64
CA VAL A 314 -22.58 -31.77 -19.27
C VAL A 314 -23.98 -31.77 -19.80
N GLN A 315 -24.97 -31.44 -18.94
CA GLN A 315 -26.33 -31.22 -19.37
C GLN A 315 -26.41 -29.96 -20.23
N PRO A 316 -27.22 -29.90 -21.31
CA PRO A 316 -27.35 -28.72 -22.17
C PRO A 316 -27.62 -27.43 -21.39
N SER A 317 -28.45 -27.48 -20.35
CA SER A 317 -28.75 -26.34 -19.47
C SER A 317 -27.56 -25.86 -18.61
N GLN A 318 -26.48 -26.62 -18.58
CA GLN A 318 -25.27 -26.31 -17.80
C GLN A 318 -24.03 -26.09 -18.69
N GLU A 319 -24.21 -26.06 -20.00
CA GLU A 319 -23.13 -25.96 -20.97
C GLU A 319 -22.42 -24.59 -20.91
N SER A 320 -23.21 -23.54 -20.67
CA SER A 320 -22.66 -22.23 -20.38
C SER A 320 -23.19 -21.70 -19.02
N ARG A 321 -22.31 -21.63 -18.04
CA ARG A 321 -22.56 -20.93 -16.77
C ARG A 321 -21.94 -19.54 -16.75
N ALA A 322 -21.68 -18.99 -17.94
CA ALA A 322 -21.20 -17.61 -18.06
C ALA A 322 -22.27 -16.66 -17.58
N VAL A 323 -21.93 -15.86 -16.57
CA VAL A 323 -22.79 -14.76 -16.10
C VAL A 323 -22.43 -13.55 -16.97
N GLU A 324 -23.43 -12.97 -17.66
CA GLU A 324 -23.24 -11.80 -18.55
C GLU A 324 -22.59 -10.62 -17.82
N SER A 325 -22.98 -10.39 -16.58
CA SER A 325 -22.43 -9.33 -15.72
C SER A 325 -21.90 -9.91 -14.41
N PRO A 326 -20.70 -10.51 -14.38
CA PRO A 326 -20.14 -11.04 -13.14
C PRO A 326 -19.81 -9.90 -12.18
N ARG A 327 -20.12 -10.08 -10.89
CA ARG A 327 -19.81 -9.12 -9.81
C ARG A 327 -18.33 -8.70 -9.77
N VAL A 328 -17.43 -9.61 -10.15
CA VAL A 328 -15.99 -9.35 -10.23
C VAL A 328 -15.50 -9.89 -11.57
N LYS A 329 -15.16 -8.97 -12.47
CA LYS A 329 -14.53 -9.33 -13.77
C LYS A 329 -13.02 -9.51 -13.54
N PRO A 330 -12.37 -10.48 -14.26
CA PRO A 330 -10.92 -10.53 -14.31
C PRO A 330 -10.37 -9.21 -14.84
N GLY A 331 -9.32 -8.70 -14.19
CA GLY A 331 -8.67 -7.49 -14.65
C GLY A 331 -7.92 -7.70 -15.99
N GLU A 332 -7.61 -6.61 -16.68
CA GLU A 332 -6.83 -6.61 -17.92
C GLU A 332 -5.40 -7.11 -17.73
N LYS A 333 -4.84 -6.92 -16.55
CA LYS A 333 -3.49 -7.34 -16.15
C LYS A 333 -3.47 -7.98 -14.79
N TYR A 334 -2.41 -8.73 -14.52
CA TYR A 334 -2.12 -9.15 -13.15
C TYR A 334 -1.75 -7.95 -12.28
N THR A 335 -2.15 -8.01 -11.01
CA THR A 335 -1.61 -7.18 -9.93
C THR A 335 -0.64 -8.02 -9.10
N GLN A 336 0.22 -7.37 -8.32
CA GLN A 336 1.11 -8.10 -7.39
C GLN A 336 0.32 -9.05 -6.47
N ASP A 337 -0.86 -8.63 -6.03
CA ASP A 337 -1.75 -9.44 -5.18
C ASP A 337 -2.38 -10.61 -5.93
N SER A 338 -2.87 -10.42 -7.15
CA SER A 338 -3.44 -11.52 -7.93
C SER A 338 -2.37 -12.55 -8.30
N TYR A 339 -1.16 -12.10 -8.65
CA TYR A 339 0.00 -12.95 -8.89
C TYR A 339 0.38 -13.73 -7.62
N ARG A 340 0.52 -13.05 -6.48
CA ARG A 340 0.81 -13.68 -5.18
C ARG A 340 -0.24 -14.74 -4.82
N ARG A 341 -1.52 -14.43 -4.98
CA ARG A 341 -2.63 -15.37 -4.69
C ARG A 341 -2.61 -16.58 -5.63
N ALA A 342 -2.24 -16.39 -6.89
CA ALA A 342 -2.10 -17.49 -7.84
C ALA A 342 -0.97 -18.44 -7.43
N ILE A 343 0.19 -17.91 -7.05
CA ILE A 343 1.32 -18.69 -6.53
C ILE A 343 0.92 -19.46 -5.25
N ALA A 344 0.29 -18.78 -4.28
CA ALA A 344 -0.14 -19.42 -3.03
C ALA A 344 -1.07 -20.62 -3.28
N ARG A 345 -2.03 -20.49 -4.22
CA ARG A 345 -2.90 -21.60 -4.62
C ARG A 345 -2.14 -22.75 -5.28
N ALA A 346 -1.12 -22.42 -6.09
CA ALA A 346 -0.29 -23.43 -6.75
C ALA A 346 0.59 -24.17 -5.73
N CYS A 347 1.21 -23.47 -4.77
CA CYS A 347 1.95 -24.10 -3.66
C CYS A 347 1.08 -25.09 -2.89
N LYS A 348 -0.18 -24.71 -2.59
CA LYS A 348 -1.13 -25.60 -1.91
C LYS A 348 -1.41 -26.86 -2.74
N ARG A 349 -1.57 -26.77 -4.07
CA ARG A 349 -1.78 -27.93 -4.95
C ARG A 349 -0.52 -28.78 -5.05
N ALA A 350 0.63 -28.16 -5.17
CA ALA A 350 1.94 -28.82 -5.21
C ALA A 350 2.38 -29.39 -3.85
N LYS A 351 1.66 -29.11 -2.78
CA LYS A 351 1.98 -29.52 -1.38
C LYS A 351 3.40 -29.10 -0.96
N VAL A 352 3.79 -27.89 -1.32
CA VAL A 352 5.06 -27.27 -0.94
C VAL A 352 4.82 -26.04 -0.08
N ASP A 353 5.86 -25.59 0.62
CA ASP A 353 5.80 -24.37 1.42
C ASP A 353 5.44 -23.16 0.58
N GLN A 354 4.57 -22.30 1.13
CA GLN A 354 4.13 -21.10 0.45
C GLN A 354 5.30 -20.12 0.30
N TRP A 355 5.49 -19.66 -0.93
CA TRP A 355 6.42 -18.59 -1.23
C TRP A 355 5.73 -17.42 -1.93
N TYR A 356 6.43 -16.31 -2.03
CA TYR A 356 5.92 -15.06 -2.57
C TYR A 356 6.75 -14.62 -3.79
N PRO A 357 6.12 -14.03 -4.84
CA PRO A 357 6.82 -13.62 -6.05
C PRO A 357 8.11 -12.81 -5.80
N TYR A 358 8.13 -11.97 -4.77
CA TYR A 358 9.31 -11.16 -4.44
C TYR A 358 10.53 -12.01 -4.04
N GLN A 359 10.34 -13.25 -3.58
CA GLN A 359 11.43 -14.18 -3.25
C GLN A 359 12.19 -14.66 -4.49
N LEU A 360 11.56 -14.66 -5.68
CA LEU A 360 12.23 -14.95 -6.96
C LEU A 360 13.27 -13.86 -7.29
N ARG A 361 12.94 -12.61 -7.04
CA ARG A 361 13.90 -11.52 -7.16
C ARG A 361 15.04 -11.66 -6.15
N HIS A 362 14.76 -12.06 -4.90
CA HIS A 362 15.82 -12.37 -3.92
C HIS A 362 16.71 -13.50 -4.43
N LEU A 363 16.13 -14.56 -4.98
CA LEU A 363 16.86 -15.68 -5.57
C LEU A 363 17.79 -15.20 -6.68
N ASN A 364 17.26 -14.50 -7.69
CA ASN A 364 18.05 -13.98 -8.80
C ASN A 364 19.21 -13.08 -8.33
N LEU A 365 18.92 -12.09 -7.48
CA LEU A 365 19.95 -11.17 -7.00
C LEU A 365 21.02 -11.86 -6.13
N THR A 366 20.65 -12.90 -5.39
CA THR A 366 21.60 -13.70 -4.61
C THR A 366 22.50 -14.52 -5.54
N GLU A 367 21.92 -15.20 -6.53
CA GLU A 367 22.68 -16.00 -7.49
C GLU A 367 23.63 -15.13 -8.34
N VAL A 368 23.15 -13.98 -8.84
CA VAL A 368 23.98 -13.04 -9.62
C VAL A 368 25.13 -12.48 -8.75
N ARG A 369 24.84 -12.10 -7.50
CA ARG A 369 25.89 -11.62 -6.58
C ARG A 369 26.93 -12.69 -6.30
N ASP A 370 26.48 -13.92 -6.08
CA ASP A 370 27.36 -15.04 -5.74
C ASP A 370 28.20 -15.50 -6.94
N ALA A 371 27.64 -15.40 -8.16
CA ALA A 371 28.33 -15.78 -9.39
C ALA A 371 29.27 -14.69 -9.91
N LEU A 372 28.88 -13.41 -9.77
CA LEU A 372 29.62 -12.27 -10.31
C LEU A 372 30.05 -11.30 -9.20
N SER A 373 29.23 -10.27 -8.91
CA SER A 373 29.53 -9.28 -7.85
C SER A 373 28.28 -8.59 -7.33
N ALA A 374 28.43 -7.82 -6.25
CA ALA A 374 27.37 -6.99 -5.69
C ALA A 374 26.91 -5.89 -6.67
N GLU A 375 27.84 -5.34 -7.48
CA GLU A 375 27.58 -4.32 -8.49
C GLU A 375 26.70 -4.86 -9.61
N HIS A 376 26.96 -6.08 -10.09
CA HIS A 376 26.11 -6.73 -11.08
C HIS A 376 24.71 -6.98 -10.54
N ALA A 377 24.60 -7.46 -9.30
CA ALA A 377 23.30 -7.63 -8.64
C ALA A 377 22.58 -6.27 -8.40
N GLN A 378 23.34 -5.20 -8.13
CA GLN A 378 22.79 -3.84 -8.03
C GLN A 378 22.23 -3.37 -9.37
N ALA A 379 22.99 -3.56 -10.45
CA ALA A 379 22.60 -3.14 -11.81
C ALA A 379 21.33 -3.84 -12.26
N ILE A 380 21.26 -5.18 -12.22
CA ILE A 380 20.07 -5.96 -12.62
C ILE A 380 18.89 -5.65 -11.69
N GLY A 381 19.16 -5.42 -10.39
CA GLY A 381 18.17 -5.03 -9.39
C GLY A 381 17.61 -3.61 -9.61
N GLY A 382 18.35 -2.73 -10.26
CA GLY A 382 18.03 -1.30 -10.33
C GLY A 382 17.95 -0.67 -8.95
N HIS A 383 19.00 -0.92 -8.12
CA HIS A 383 19.13 -0.33 -6.81
C HIS A 383 20.02 0.93 -6.93
N SER A 384 19.56 2.06 -6.36
CA SER A 384 20.31 3.30 -6.35
C SER A 384 21.51 3.28 -5.39
N ARG A 385 21.51 2.34 -4.42
CA ARG A 385 22.58 2.18 -3.42
C ARG A 385 22.93 0.70 -3.26
N ILE A 386 24.22 0.41 -3.08
CA ILE A 386 24.73 -0.95 -2.92
C ILE A 386 24.24 -1.62 -1.62
N ASP A 387 24.01 -0.84 -0.57
CA ASP A 387 23.46 -1.33 0.70
C ASP A 387 22.13 -2.05 0.54
N MET A 388 21.31 -1.62 -0.42
CA MET A 388 20.04 -2.27 -0.73
C MET A 388 20.23 -3.67 -1.32
N THR A 389 21.32 -3.88 -2.06
CA THR A 389 21.70 -5.19 -2.59
C THR A 389 22.20 -6.10 -1.46
N ASN A 390 22.94 -5.56 -0.51
CA ASN A 390 23.43 -6.30 0.67
C ASN A 390 22.30 -6.80 1.57
N THR A 391 21.15 -6.12 1.60
CA THR A 391 19.96 -6.58 2.34
C THR A 391 19.41 -7.89 1.78
N TYR A 392 19.61 -8.17 0.49
CA TYR A 392 19.07 -9.36 -0.18
C TYR A 392 20.02 -10.55 -0.19
N ALA A 393 21.33 -10.32 -0.01
CA ALA A 393 22.34 -11.35 -0.11
C ALA A 393 23.08 -11.49 1.20
N LYS A 394 22.96 -12.65 1.87
CA LYS A 394 23.85 -13.02 2.97
C LYS A 394 25.15 -13.50 2.39
N ALA A 395 26.27 -13.00 2.91
CA ALA A 395 27.58 -13.53 2.55
C ALA A 395 27.62 -15.03 2.85
N LYS A 396 27.95 -15.86 1.88
CA LYS A 396 28.22 -17.30 2.12
C LYS A 396 29.46 -17.41 2.95
N ILE A 397 29.41 -18.22 4.00
CA ILE A 397 30.58 -18.51 4.88
C ILE A 397 31.79 -18.98 4.05
N GLY A 398 31.55 -19.73 2.95
CA GLY A 398 32.63 -20.15 2.03
C GLY A 398 33.43 -19.00 1.44
N LYS A 399 32.79 -17.89 1.03
CA LYS A 399 33.50 -16.69 0.54
C LYS A 399 34.30 -15.99 1.65
N ALA A 400 33.80 -16.01 2.87
CA ALA A 400 34.54 -15.46 4.02
C ALA A 400 35.78 -16.32 4.36
N ILE A 401 35.66 -17.64 4.27
CA ILE A 401 36.78 -18.57 4.44
C ILE A 401 37.83 -18.38 3.32
N GLU A 402 37.36 -18.23 2.09
CA GLU A 402 38.22 -17.97 0.93
C GLU A 402 38.99 -16.64 1.10
N ALA A 403 38.28 -15.57 1.45
CA ALA A 403 38.88 -14.27 1.74
C ALA A 403 39.90 -14.36 2.90
N ALA A 404 39.60 -15.13 3.95
CA ALA A 404 40.53 -15.32 5.07
C ALA A 404 41.82 -16.03 4.69
N LYS A 405 41.80 -16.89 3.67
CA LYS A 405 43.03 -17.52 3.14
C LYS A 405 43.99 -16.52 2.47
N HIS A 406 43.47 -15.40 2.00
CA HIS A 406 44.23 -14.32 1.38
C HIS A 406 44.54 -13.17 2.34
N ALA A 407 44.17 -13.30 3.61
CA ALA A 407 44.48 -12.29 4.61
C ALA A 407 46.00 -12.25 4.90
N PRO A 408 46.60 -11.07 5.09
CA PRO A 408 48.00 -10.97 5.43
C PRO A 408 48.29 -11.68 6.76
N THR A 409 49.38 -12.43 6.81
CA THR A 409 49.85 -13.13 8.02
C THR A 409 51.12 -12.50 8.52
N LEU A 410 51.25 -12.36 9.85
CA LEU A 410 52.48 -11.80 10.48
C LEU A 410 53.63 -12.82 10.61
N GLY A 411 53.51 -14.00 10.04
CA GLY A 411 54.54 -15.06 10.21
C GLY A 411 54.68 -15.50 11.68
N SER A 412 55.04 -16.74 11.93
CA SER A 412 55.40 -17.19 13.26
C SER A 412 56.69 -16.45 13.73
N SER A 413 56.65 -15.88 14.92
CA SER A 413 57.67 -15.00 15.52
C SER A 413 58.99 -15.66 15.90
N ASP A 414 59.51 -16.59 15.08
CA ASP A 414 60.81 -17.27 15.35
C ASP A 414 62.00 -16.83 14.47
N SER A 415 61.78 -15.79 13.63
CA SER A 415 62.92 -15.14 12.96
C SER A 415 63.20 -13.78 13.61
N LYS A 416 64.35 -13.68 14.35
CA LYS A 416 64.89 -12.41 14.81
C LYS A 416 64.96 -11.45 13.61
N PRO A 417 64.64 -10.17 13.77
CA PRO A 417 64.88 -9.19 12.72
C PRO A 417 66.37 -9.02 12.58
N GLU A 418 66.98 -9.35 11.42
CA GLU A 418 68.25 -8.84 11.01
C GLU A 418 68.10 -7.34 10.79
N LEU A 419 68.59 -6.58 11.77
CA LEU A 419 68.79 -5.14 11.64
C LEU A 419 70.06 -4.94 10.78
N ALA A 420 69.83 -4.45 9.55
CA ALA A 420 70.87 -3.84 8.75
C ALA A 420 70.90 -2.33 9.00
#